data_ced233f731d9983acf6d762d9e4fee7c
#
_entry.id   ced233f731d9983acf6d762d9e4fee7c
#
_cell.length_a   1.000
_cell.length_b   1.000
_cell.length_c   1.000
_cell.angle_alpha   90.00
_cell.angle_beta   90.00
_cell.angle_gamma   90.00
#
_symmetry.space_group_name_H-M   'P 1'
#
loop_
_entity.id
_entity.type
_entity.pdbx_description
1 polymer ?
#
loop_
_entity_poly.entity_id
_entity_poly.type
_entity_poly.pdbx_seq_one_letter_code
_entity_poly.pdbx_strand_id
1 'polypeptide(L)'
;AATERVAALRAELQESRADDAEAIGDPTRPGSAEQLGSRHPISLVKNQIVEIFSRLGYTVADGPEIEDDWHVFSALNFPPEHPARDMQDTFFIEKNPDILLRTHTSSIQVRTMEHHRPPIRVICPGRVFRNEAISYRAHCIFHQIEGLYIDEGVSFADLKQSLLFFAKELFGEQTAIRMRPSYFPFTEPSAEVDVSCNLCGGKGCPVCKGTGWLEILGCGMVDPNVLEANGIDPQKYSGFAFGMGIERIAMLKYGVKD
;
A
#
# COMPACT_ATOMS: atom_id res chain seq x y z
N ALA A 1 29.51 -50.66 58.07
CA ALA A 1 29.70 -50.82 56.60
C ALA A 1 28.40 -50.59 55.80
N ALA A 2 27.30 -51.39 55.99
CA ALA A 2 26.08 -51.20 55.16
C ALA A 2 25.32 -49.91 55.55
N THR A 3 25.21 -49.62 56.83
CA THR A 3 24.52 -48.44 57.35
C THR A 3 25.21 -47.14 56.98
N GLU A 4 26.53 -47.14 56.96
CA GLU A 4 27.35 -46.01 56.54
C GLU A 4 27.23 -45.75 55.04
N ARG A 5 27.13 -46.77 54.22
CA ARG A 5 26.94 -46.65 52.75
C ARG A 5 25.57 -46.08 52.44
N VAL A 6 24.50 -46.48 53.18
CA VAL A 6 23.18 -45.93 53.02
C VAL A 6 23.11 -44.48 53.41
N ALA A 7 23.84 -44.06 54.50
CA ALA A 7 23.93 -42.69 54.92
C ALA A 7 24.66 -41.78 53.89
N ALA A 8 25.74 -42.31 53.30
CA ALA A 8 26.50 -41.61 52.23
C ALA A 8 25.63 -41.40 51.00
N LEU A 9 24.92 -42.45 50.54
CA LEU A 9 24.04 -42.36 49.37
C LEU A 9 22.87 -41.40 49.59
N ARG A 10 22.35 -41.30 50.84
CA ARG A 10 21.29 -40.35 51.16
C ARG A 10 21.82 -38.89 51.14
N ALA A 11 23.07 -38.70 51.57
CA ALA A 11 23.71 -37.35 51.50
C ALA A 11 23.94 -36.93 50.05
N GLU A 12 24.49 -37.82 49.20
CA GLU A 12 24.68 -37.56 47.77
C GLU A 12 23.34 -37.24 47.08
N LEU A 13 22.27 -37.97 47.41
CA LEU A 13 20.95 -37.72 46.83
C LEU A 13 20.31 -36.42 47.33
N GLN A 14 20.64 -35.94 48.54
CA GLN A 14 20.17 -34.64 49.02
C GLN A 14 20.93 -33.50 48.41
N GLU A 15 22.25 -33.62 48.18
CA GLU A 15 23.04 -32.62 47.45
C GLU A 15 22.59 -32.49 46.00
N SER A 16 22.37 -33.61 45.29
CA SER A 16 21.90 -33.55 43.91
C SER A 16 20.49 -32.94 43.77
N ARG A 17 19.62 -33.16 44.79
CA ARG A 17 18.29 -32.50 44.82
C ARG A 17 18.34 -31.02 45.17
N ALA A 18 19.34 -30.57 45.92
CA ALA A 18 19.55 -29.16 46.21
C ALA A 18 20.02 -28.40 44.95
N ASP A 19 20.95 -29.01 44.18
CA ASP A 19 21.43 -28.44 42.93
C ASP A 19 20.31 -28.40 41.84
N ASP A 20 19.48 -29.46 41.76
CA ASP A 20 18.31 -29.45 40.89
C ASP A 20 17.23 -28.44 41.30
N ALA A 21 17.10 -28.16 42.61
CA ALA A 21 16.12 -27.18 43.10
C ALA A 21 16.53 -25.72 42.82
N GLU A 22 17.85 -25.44 42.73
CA GLU A 22 18.35 -24.13 42.28
C GLU A 22 18.18 -23.95 40.75
N ALA A 23 18.21 -25.03 39.97
CA ALA A 23 18.04 -25.01 38.53
C ALA A 23 16.56 -24.90 38.10
N ILE A 24 15.65 -25.37 38.93
CA ILE A 24 14.18 -25.22 38.69
C ILE A 24 13.76 -23.90 39.33
N GLY A 25 13.61 -22.87 38.50
CA GLY A 25 13.07 -21.58 38.94
C GLY A 25 11.76 -21.76 39.71
N ASP A 26 11.41 -20.80 40.55
CA ASP A 26 10.21 -20.80 41.39
C ASP A 26 8.94 -21.06 40.54
N PRO A 27 8.28 -22.23 40.68
CA PRO A 27 7.11 -22.61 39.87
C PRO A 27 5.89 -21.74 40.19
N THR A 28 5.92 -20.89 41.22
CA THR A 28 4.84 -19.96 41.56
C THR A 28 5.03 -18.61 40.85
N ARG A 29 6.17 -18.37 40.26
CA ARG A 29 6.36 -17.17 39.43
C ARG A 29 5.50 -17.25 38.19
N PRO A 30 4.77 -16.16 37.87
CA PRO A 30 4.10 -16.10 36.57
C PRO A 30 5.15 -16.29 35.47
N GLY A 31 4.86 -17.13 34.48
CA GLY A 31 5.71 -17.32 33.32
C GLY A 31 6.06 -15.99 32.70
N SER A 32 7.25 -15.90 32.08
CA SER A 32 7.62 -14.70 31.32
C SER A 32 6.50 -14.43 30.31
N ALA A 33 5.89 -13.25 30.41
CA ALA A 33 4.88 -12.87 29.43
C ALA A 33 5.53 -12.88 28.03
N GLU A 34 5.01 -13.70 27.13
CA GLU A 34 5.42 -13.65 25.73
C GLU A 34 5.21 -12.22 25.24
N GLN A 35 6.27 -11.59 24.78
CA GLN A 35 6.15 -10.28 24.15
C GLN A 35 5.39 -10.47 22.83
N LEU A 36 4.13 -10.07 22.83
CA LEU A 36 3.35 -10.05 21.60
C LEU A 36 4.05 -9.11 20.59
N GLY A 37 4.35 -9.64 19.42
CA GLY A 37 4.87 -8.85 18.32
C GLY A 37 3.89 -7.75 17.89
N SER A 38 4.39 -6.66 17.34
CA SER A 38 3.58 -5.59 16.75
C SER A 38 3.57 -5.69 15.22
N ARG A 39 2.50 -5.21 14.59
CA ARG A 39 2.44 -5.11 13.13
C ARG A 39 3.15 -3.84 12.67
N HIS A 40 3.87 -3.95 11.55
CA HIS A 40 4.52 -2.80 10.93
C HIS A 40 3.50 -1.72 10.53
N PRO A 41 3.79 -0.42 10.69
CA PRO A 41 2.89 0.68 10.33
C PRO A 41 2.33 0.61 8.91
N ILE A 42 3.15 0.22 7.92
CA ILE A 42 2.72 0.00 6.52
C ILE A 42 1.61 -1.04 6.45
N SER A 43 1.74 -2.16 7.17
CA SER A 43 0.72 -3.22 7.21
C SER A 43 -0.58 -2.73 7.86
N LEU A 44 -0.49 -1.93 8.92
CA LEU A 44 -1.65 -1.34 9.58
C LEU A 44 -2.39 -0.38 8.65
N VAL A 45 -1.66 0.53 8.00
CA VAL A 45 -2.24 1.50 7.07
C VAL A 45 -2.84 0.79 5.85
N LYS A 46 -2.12 -0.18 5.25
CA LYS A 46 -2.64 -0.99 4.16
C LYS A 46 -3.98 -1.62 4.52
N ASN A 47 -4.05 -2.33 5.65
CA ASN A 47 -5.26 -3.01 6.07
C ASN A 47 -6.42 -2.03 6.32
N GLN A 48 -6.14 -0.87 6.90
CA GLN A 48 -7.15 0.17 7.12
C GLN A 48 -7.68 0.75 5.80
N ILE A 49 -6.81 1.01 4.82
CA ILE A 49 -7.24 1.47 3.48
C ILE A 49 -8.11 0.40 2.81
N VAL A 50 -7.68 -0.87 2.86
CA VAL A 50 -8.46 -2.00 2.32
C VAL A 50 -9.84 -2.07 2.97
N GLU A 51 -9.93 -1.94 4.30
CA GLU A 51 -11.20 -1.96 5.03
C GLU A 51 -12.12 -0.81 4.61
N ILE A 52 -11.59 0.42 4.47
CA ILE A 52 -12.38 1.59 4.05
C ILE A 52 -12.98 1.36 2.66
N PHE A 53 -12.18 0.93 1.68
CA PHE A 53 -12.67 0.70 0.32
C PHE A 53 -13.56 -0.54 0.21
N SER A 54 -13.35 -1.56 1.03
CA SER A 54 -14.26 -2.72 1.09
C SER A 54 -15.68 -2.31 1.50
N ARG A 55 -15.84 -1.32 2.39
CA ARG A 55 -17.14 -0.76 2.74
C ARG A 55 -17.81 0.01 1.58
N LEU A 56 -17.03 0.47 0.62
CA LEU A 56 -17.51 1.05 -0.64
C LEU A 56 -17.75 -0.01 -1.73
N GLY A 57 -17.63 -1.29 -1.41
CA GLY A 57 -17.86 -2.40 -2.33
C GLY A 57 -16.68 -2.76 -3.23
N TYR A 58 -15.46 -2.29 -2.90
CA TYR A 58 -14.26 -2.72 -3.61
C TYR A 58 -13.80 -4.09 -3.14
N THR A 59 -13.34 -4.90 -4.08
CA THR A 59 -12.65 -6.16 -3.81
C THR A 59 -11.14 -5.99 -3.98
N VAL A 60 -10.35 -6.80 -3.28
CA VAL A 60 -8.89 -6.78 -3.45
C VAL A 60 -8.51 -7.64 -4.64
N ALA A 61 -7.78 -7.06 -5.58
CA ALA A 61 -7.13 -7.79 -6.67
C ALA A 61 -5.62 -7.84 -6.43
N ASP A 62 -5.01 -8.95 -6.81
CA ASP A 62 -3.57 -9.19 -6.69
C ASP A 62 -2.97 -9.56 -8.05
N GLY A 63 -1.65 -9.42 -8.20
CA GLY A 63 -0.95 -9.72 -9.44
C GLY A 63 0.56 -9.80 -9.27
N PRO A 64 1.28 -10.26 -10.29
CA PRO A 64 2.72 -10.48 -10.23
C PRO A 64 3.51 -9.17 -10.09
N GLU A 65 4.70 -9.26 -9.48
CA GLU A 65 5.65 -8.15 -9.39
C GLU A 65 6.53 -8.03 -10.64
N ILE A 66 6.73 -9.16 -11.33
CA ILE A 66 7.41 -9.22 -12.62
C ILE A 66 6.37 -9.17 -13.72
N GLU A 67 6.48 -8.20 -14.60
CA GLU A 67 5.48 -7.88 -15.62
C GLU A 67 6.13 -7.66 -16.98
N ASP A 68 5.34 -7.67 -18.02
CA ASP A 68 5.72 -7.27 -19.36
C ASP A 68 5.38 -5.78 -19.64
N ASP A 69 5.89 -5.28 -20.76
CA ASP A 69 5.63 -3.92 -21.21
C ASP A 69 4.14 -3.64 -21.42
N TRP A 70 3.38 -4.61 -21.91
CA TRP A 70 1.96 -4.44 -22.17
C TRP A 70 1.20 -4.02 -20.93
N HIS A 71 1.33 -4.78 -19.84
CA HIS A 71 0.59 -4.55 -18.60
C HIS A 71 1.06 -3.31 -17.83
N VAL A 72 2.35 -2.93 -17.97
CA VAL A 72 2.87 -1.78 -17.23
C VAL A 72 2.71 -0.47 -18.01
N PHE A 73 2.79 -0.50 -19.33
CA PHE A 73 2.84 0.72 -20.12
C PHE A 73 1.82 0.76 -21.26
N SER A 74 1.86 -0.20 -22.18
CA SER A 74 1.14 -0.09 -23.44
C SER A 74 -0.38 -0.08 -23.27
N ALA A 75 -0.93 -0.97 -22.43
CA ALA A 75 -2.36 -1.03 -22.12
C ALA A 75 -2.85 0.19 -21.30
N LEU A 76 -1.93 0.98 -20.74
CA LEU A 76 -2.19 2.17 -19.94
C LEU A 76 -1.93 3.47 -20.71
N ASN A 77 -1.95 3.41 -22.04
CA ASN A 77 -1.81 4.57 -22.93
C ASN A 77 -0.46 5.33 -22.79
N PHE A 78 0.60 4.66 -22.32
CA PHE A 78 1.94 5.27 -22.31
C PHE A 78 2.52 5.26 -23.72
N PRO A 79 2.90 6.41 -24.28
CA PRO A 79 3.56 6.44 -25.58
C PRO A 79 4.94 5.76 -25.54
N PRO A 80 5.44 5.25 -26.68
CA PRO A 80 6.73 4.54 -26.72
C PRO A 80 7.92 5.36 -26.20
N GLU A 81 7.89 6.67 -26.37
CA GLU A 81 8.97 7.59 -25.98
C GLU A 81 8.77 8.16 -24.57
N HIS A 82 7.81 7.66 -23.79
CA HIS A 82 7.56 8.20 -22.46
C HIS A 82 8.75 7.94 -21.52
N PRO A 83 9.22 8.95 -20.77
CA PRO A 83 10.40 8.81 -19.90
C PRO A 83 10.31 7.66 -18.90
N ALA A 84 9.13 7.34 -18.39
CA ALA A 84 8.92 6.22 -17.46
C ALA A 84 9.31 4.85 -18.05
N ARG A 85 9.41 4.72 -19.38
CA ARG A 85 9.91 3.52 -20.07
C ARG A 85 11.45 3.47 -20.13
N ASP A 86 12.14 4.48 -19.65
CA ASP A 86 13.60 4.51 -19.66
C ASP A 86 14.16 3.60 -18.56
N MET A 87 15.34 3.03 -18.80
CA MET A 87 16.11 2.27 -17.83
C MET A 87 16.53 3.09 -16.60
N GLN A 88 16.46 4.40 -16.66
CA GLN A 88 16.75 5.29 -15.53
C GLN A 88 15.63 5.23 -14.46
N ASP A 89 14.40 4.96 -14.89
CA ASP A 89 13.23 4.97 -14.00
C ASP A 89 12.65 3.54 -13.76
N THR A 90 13.02 2.56 -14.59
CA THR A 90 12.47 1.19 -14.56
C THR A 90 13.55 0.13 -14.43
N PHE A 91 13.33 -0.86 -13.57
CA PHE A 91 14.18 -2.05 -13.48
C PHE A 91 13.74 -3.09 -14.51
N PHE A 92 14.52 -3.24 -15.57
CA PHE A 92 14.34 -4.31 -16.56
C PHE A 92 15.06 -5.57 -16.11
N ILE A 93 14.41 -6.72 -16.22
CA ILE A 93 14.96 -8.04 -16.00
C ILE A 93 15.48 -8.60 -17.32
N GLU A 94 14.71 -8.41 -18.38
CA GLU A 94 15.04 -8.86 -19.74
C GLU A 94 14.60 -7.79 -20.75
N LYS A 95 15.32 -7.73 -21.87
CA LYS A 95 14.99 -6.90 -23.04
C LYS A 95 14.74 -7.79 -24.24
N ASN A 96 13.67 -7.46 -25.02
CA ASN A 96 13.27 -8.18 -26.22
C ASN A 96 12.88 -9.66 -25.99
N PRO A 97 11.71 -9.95 -25.35
CA PRO A 97 10.69 -8.98 -24.92
C PRO A 97 11.07 -8.24 -23.64
N ASP A 98 10.50 -7.07 -23.45
CA ASP A 98 10.73 -6.28 -22.25
C ASP A 98 9.98 -6.89 -21.05
N ILE A 99 10.74 -7.47 -20.14
CA ILE A 99 10.27 -7.98 -18.84
C ILE A 99 10.88 -7.12 -17.74
N LEU A 100 10.06 -6.64 -16.83
CA LEU A 100 10.45 -5.62 -15.87
C LEU A 100 9.78 -5.81 -14.49
N LEU A 101 10.30 -5.14 -13.48
CA LEU A 101 9.60 -4.99 -12.21
C LEU A 101 8.59 -3.86 -12.33
N ARG A 102 7.33 -4.13 -11.95
CA ARG A 102 6.24 -3.16 -12.06
C ARG A 102 6.55 -1.87 -11.31
N THR A 103 6.34 -0.74 -11.98
CA THR A 103 6.59 0.61 -11.43
C THR A 103 5.37 1.19 -10.69
N HIS A 104 4.23 0.54 -10.83
CA HIS A 104 2.93 0.86 -10.20
C HIS A 104 2.06 -0.40 -10.13
N THR A 105 0.97 -0.36 -9.40
CA THR A 105 0.03 -1.49 -9.30
C THR A 105 -1.09 -1.44 -10.36
N SER A 106 -1.05 -0.49 -11.29
CA SER A 106 -2.00 -0.40 -12.41
C SER A 106 -1.95 -1.62 -13.33
N SER A 107 -0.83 -2.36 -13.38
CA SER A 107 -0.74 -3.63 -14.09
C SER A 107 -1.79 -4.65 -13.63
N ILE A 108 -2.12 -4.64 -12.32
CA ILE A 108 -3.19 -5.47 -11.77
C ILE A 108 -4.56 -5.01 -12.28
N GLN A 109 -4.75 -3.70 -12.47
CA GLN A 109 -5.99 -3.16 -13.06
C GLN A 109 -6.15 -3.63 -14.50
N VAL A 110 -5.07 -3.61 -15.31
CA VAL A 110 -5.06 -4.14 -16.67
C VAL A 110 -5.48 -5.60 -16.68
N ARG A 111 -4.82 -6.44 -15.88
CA ARG A 111 -5.17 -7.87 -15.74
C ARG A 111 -6.62 -8.08 -15.30
N THR A 112 -7.13 -7.22 -14.45
CA THR A 112 -8.53 -7.27 -14.02
C THR A 112 -9.47 -6.95 -15.16
N MET A 113 -9.18 -5.92 -15.97
CA MET A 113 -9.98 -5.57 -17.14
C MET A 113 -9.97 -6.65 -18.24
N GLU A 114 -8.85 -7.34 -18.41
CA GLU A 114 -8.75 -8.45 -19.36
C GLU A 114 -9.62 -9.65 -18.99
N HIS A 115 -9.76 -9.93 -17.69
CA HIS A 115 -10.44 -11.14 -17.20
C HIS A 115 -11.87 -10.90 -16.72
N HIS A 116 -12.26 -9.65 -16.48
CA HIS A 116 -13.57 -9.29 -15.95
C HIS A 116 -14.27 -8.26 -16.84
N ARG A 117 -15.59 -8.29 -16.84
CA ARG A 117 -16.42 -7.29 -17.52
C ARG A 117 -17.02 -6.34 -16.47
N PRO A 118 -17.28 -5.06 -16.85
CA PRO A 118 -17.99 -4.15 -15.96
C PRO A 118 -19.34 -4.71 -15.47
N PRO A 119 -19.72 -4.43 -14.20
CA PRO A 119 -19.06 -3.47 -13.31
C PRO A 119 -17.79 -4.03 -12.66
N ILE A 120 -16.70 -3.25 -12.69
CA ILE A 120 -15.42 -3.56 -12.05
C ILE A 120 -15.21 -2.58 -10.91
N ARG A 121 -14.91 -3.08 -9.70
CA ARG A 121 -14.62 -2.25 -8.54
C ARG A 121 -13.56 -2.96 -7.70
N VAL A 122 -12.30 -2.56 -7.90
CA VAL A 122 -11.14 -3.24 -7.29
C VAL A 122 -10.16 -2.25 -6.69
N ILE A 123 -9.45 -2.72 -5.64
CA ILE A 123 -8.23 -2.10 -5.12
C ILE A 123 -7.07 -3.07 -5.26
N CYS A 124 -5.92 -2.56 -5.62
CA CYS A 124 -4.73 -3.30 -5.99
C CYS A 124 -3.56 -2.90 -5.06
N PRO A 125 -3.47 -3.46 -3.84
CA PRO A 125 -2.33 -3.20 -2.95
C PRO A 125 -1.11 -4.02 -3.39
N GLY A 126 0.08 -3.41 -3.44
CA GLY A 126 1.28 -4.15 -3.80
C GLY A 126 2.57 -3.37 -3.65
N ARG A 127 3.68 -4.09 -3.69
CA ARG A 127 5.01 -3.49 -3.83
C ARG A 127 5.22 -3.04 -5.26
N VAL A 128 5.96 -1.96 -5.40
CA VAL A 128 6.36 -1.39 -6.70
C VAL A 128 7.82 -0.99 -6.65
N PHE A 129 8.42 -0.85 -7.82
CA PHE A 129 9.86 -0.73 -7.97
C PHE A 129 10.18 0.40 -8.94
N ARG A 130 11.03 1.34 -8.52
CA ARG A 130 11.50 2.43 -9.38
C ARG A 130 13.00 2.58 -9.24
N ASN A 131 13.69 2.74 -10.35
CA ASN A 131 15.14 2.89 -10.37
C ASN A 131 15.52 4.33 -9.99
N GLU A 132 15.15 4.73 -8.77
CA GLU A 132 15.44 6.06 -8.23
C GLU A 132 16.63 6.00 -7.26
N ALA A 133 17.39 7.10 -7.17
CA ALA A 133 18.44 7.22 -6.17
C ALA A 133 17.83 7.20 -4.75
N ILE A 134 18.31 6.30 -3.91
CA ILE A 134 17.82 6.16 -2.53
C ILE A 134 18.16 7.43 -1.74
N SER A 135 17.16 7.99 -1.09
CA SER A 135 17.27 9.14 -0.20
C SER A 135 16.29 9.00 0.98
N TYR A 136 16.31 9.96 1.90
CA TYR A 136 15.33 9.98 2.99
C TYR A 136 13.88 10.22 2.51
N ARG A 137 13.65 10.54 1.24
CA ARG A 137 12.33 10.78 0.65
C ARG A 137 11.92 9.77 -0.40
N ALA A 138 12.88 9.04 -0.98
CA ALA A 138 12.65 8.12 -2.07
C ALA A 138 13.41 6.82 -1.83
N HIS A 139 12.76 5.71 -2.08
CA HIS A 139 13.35 4.39 -2.05
C HIS A 139 12.99 3.64 -3.33
N CYS A 140 13.89 2.79 -3.81
CA CYS A 140 13.67 2.02 -5.02
C CYS A 140 12.55 0.96 -4.87
N ILE A 141 12.14 0.65 -3.66
CA ILE A 141 11.02 -0.24 -3.34
C ILE A 141 10.07 0.51 -2.40
N PHE A 142 8.79 0.55 -2.75
CA PHE A 142 7.75 1.11 -1.89
C PHE A 142 6.41 0.41 -2.16
N HIS A 143 5.38 0.78 -1.41
CA HIS A 143 4.07 0.13 -1.50
C HIS A 143 3.02 1.12 -2.01
N GLN A 144 2.22 0.66 -2.96
CA GLN A 144 1.07 1.42 -3.46
C GLN A 144 -0.24 0.67 -3.19
N ILE A 145 -1.31 1.44 -3.13
CA ILE A 145 -2.68 0.94 -3.34
C ILE A 145 -3.27 1.78 -4.45
N GLU A 146 -3.71 1.12 -5.49
CA GLU A 146 -4.47 1.76 -6.56
C GLU A 146 -5.89 1.20 -6.61
N GLY A 147 -6.83 2.05 -6.99
CA GLY A 147 -8.22 1.66 -7.14
C GLY A 147 -8.72 1.92 -8.55
N LEU A 148 -9.61 1.04 -9.01
CA LEU A 148 -10.31 1.14 -10.28
C LEU A 148 -11.80 0.90 -10.08
N TYR A 149 -12.62 1.80 -10.61
CA TYR A 149 -14.06 1.62 -10.71
C TYR A 149 -14.52 1.91 -12.14
N ILE A 150 -15.15 0.92 -12.78
CA ILE A 150 -15.72 1.02 -14.13
C ILE A 150 -17.15 0.52 -14.07
N ASP A 151 -18.09 1.33 -14.55
CA ASP A 151 -19.50 0.99 -14.67
C ASP A 151 -20.18 1.91 -15.70
N GLU A 152 -21.48 1.75 -15.94
CA GLU A 152 -22.26 2.68 -16.74
C GLU A 152 -22.46 4.00 -15.99
N GLY A 153 -22.15 5.13 -16.63
CA GLY A 153 -22.44 6.47 -16.13
C GLY A 153 -21.59 6.93 -14.93
N VAL A 154 -20.42 6.32 -14.70
CA VAL A 154 -19.49 6.77 -13.65
C VAL A 154 -18.93 8.14 -13.99
N SER A 155 -18.90 9.02 -13.01
CA SER A 155 -18.52 10.42 -13.18
C SER A 155 -17.37 10.88 -12.28
N PHE A 156 -16.80 12.03 -12.60
CA PHE A 156 -15.78 12.68 -11.76
C PHE A 156 -16.33 13.07 -10.37
N ALA A 157 -17.66 13.27 -10.25
CA ALA A 157 -18.31 13.52 -8.97
C ALA A 157 -18.27 12.27 -8.07
N ASP A 158 -18.45 11.08 -8.65
CA ASP A 158 -18.34 9.81 -7.91
C ASP A 158 -16.91 9.57 -7.41
N LEU A 159 -15.91 9.88 -8.23
CA LEU A 159 -14.50 9.87 -7.84
C LEU A 159 -14.27 10.80 -6.64
N LYS A 160 -14.69 12.06 -6.75
CA LYS A 160 -14.51 13.05 -5.67
C LYS A 160 -15.19 12.63 -4.38
N GLN A 161 -16.40 12.09 -4.46
CA GLN A 161 -17.14 11.63 -3.29
C GLN A 161 -16.49 10.42 -2.62
N SER A 162 -16.01 9.45 -3.41
CA SER A 162 -15.29 8.28 -2.92
C SER A 162 -14.00 8.67 -2.20
N LEU A 163 -13.24 9.61 -2.76
CA LEU A 163 -12.00 10.08 -2.16
C LEU A 163 -12.23 10.98 -0.93
N LEU A 164 -13.31 11.76 -0.90
CA LEU A 164 -13.69 12.52 0.30
C LEU A 164 -14.08 11.58 1.45
N PHE A 165 -14.87 10.55 1.16
CA PHE A 165 -15.19 9.51 2.14
C PHE A 165 -13.93 8.84 2.68
N PHE A 166 -13.04 8.39 1.81
CA PHE A 166 -11.76 7.80 2.19
C PHE A 166 -10.94 8.74 3.08
N ALA A 167 -10.80 10.01 2.69
CA ALA A 167 -10.02 10.99 3.45
C ALA A 167 -10.58 11.22 4.86
N LYS A 168 -11.90 11.32 5.00
CA LYS A 168 -12.56 11.48 6.30
C LYS A 168 -12.41 10.27 7.19
N GLU A 169 -12.59 9.07 6.65
CA GLU A 169 -12.43 7.82 7.40
C GLU A 169 -10.99 7.60 7.89
N LEU A 170 -10.00 7.98 7.07
CA LEU A 170 -8.60 7.76 7.40
C LEU A 170 -8.00 8.83 8.31
N PHE A 171 -8.34 10.11 8.10
CA PHE A 171 -7.74 11.27 8.75
C PHE A 171 -8.70 12.02 9.69
N GLY A 172 -9.98 11.66 9.70
CA GLY A 172 -11.01 12.23 10.58
C GLY A 172 -12.03 13.11 9.86
N GLU A 173 -13.22 13.24 10.45
CA GLU A 173 -14.42 13.90 9.87
C GLU A 173 -14.19 15.34 9.40
N GLN A 174 -13.27 16.07 10.03
CA GLN A 174 -12.97 17.47 9.69
C GLN A 174 -12.02 17.60 8.48
N THR A 175 -11.60 16.48 7.89
CA THR A 175 -10.68 16.47 6.75
C THR A 175 -11.39 16.99 5.51
N ALA A 176 -10.81 18.01 4.90
CA ALA A 176 -11.21 18.51 3.59
C ALA A 176 -10.25 17.99 2.52
N ILE A 177 -10.75 17.83 1.31
CA ILE A 177 -9.92 17.52 0.14
C ILE A 177 -9.90 18.70 -0.83
N ARG A 178 -8.79 18.83 -1.54
CA ARG A 178 -8.61 19.75 -2.66
C ARG A 178 -8.06 18.96 -3.84
N MET A 179 -8.70 19.09 -5.00
CA MET A 179 -8.23 18.48 -6.24
C MET A 179 -7.55 19.54 -7.09
N ARG A 180 -6.34 19.25 -7.54
CA ARG A 180 -5.55 20.10 -8.43
C ARG A 180 -5.43 19.41 -9.78
N PRO A 181 -5.66 20.10 -10.93
CA PRO A 181 -5.41 19.52 -12.24
C PRO A 181 -3.99 18.95 -12.35
N SER A 182 -3.87 17.78 -12.96
CA SER A 182 -2.62 17.09 -13.23
C SER A 182 -2.72 16.36 -14.56
N TYR A 183 -1.67 15.65 -14.94
CA TYR A 183 -1.65 14.82 -16.14
C TYR A 183 -1.09 13.44 -15.83
N PHE A 184 -1.83 12.42 -16.27
CA PHE A 184 -1.36 11.03 -16.31
C PHE A 184 -1.78 10.41 -17.65
N PRO A 185 -0.93 9.58 -18.31
CA PRO A 185 -1.26 9.01 -19.63
C PRO A 185 -2.54 8.20 -19.67
N PHE A 186 -2.91 7.60 -18.54
CA PHE A 186 -4.03 6.65 -18.39
C PHE A 186 -5.33 7.27 -17.87
N THR A 187 -5.35 8.59 -17.60
CA THR A 187 -6.56 9.28 -17.11
C THR A 187 -6.74 10.65 -17.75
N GLU A 188 -8.00 11.00 -18.07
CA GLU A 188 -8.40 12.33 -18.56
C GLU A 188 -9.89 12.60 -18.20
N PRO A 189 -10.20 13.65 -17.40
CA PRO A 189 -9.28 14.55 -16.72
C PRO A 189 -8.55 13.88 -15.54
N SER A 190 -7.34 14.37 -15.28
CA SER A 190 -6.48 13.92 -14.19
C SER A 190 -6.39 14.97 -13.09
N ALA A 191 -6.19 14.53 -11.85
CA ALA A 191 -6.01 15.40 -10.71
C ALA A 191 -5.08 14.78 -9.65
N GLU A 192 -4.39 15.63 -8.91
CA GLU A 192 -3.76 15.30 -7.63
C GLU A 192 -4.67 15.72 -6.49
N VAL A 193 -4.72 14.92 -5.44
CA VAL A 193 -5.56 15.17 -4.28
C VAL A 193 -4.73 15.52 -3.06
N ASP A 194 -5.02 16.70 -2.52
CA ASP A 194 -4.47 17.15 -1.26
C ASP A 194 -5.53 17.01 -0.16
N VAL A 195 -5.09 16.67 1.05
CA VAL A 195 -5.90 16.75 2.27
C VAL A 195 -5.49 17.96 3.10
N SER A 196 -6.44 18.52 3.84
CA SER A 196 -6.14 19.55 4.84
C SER A 196 -5.16 18.98 5.88
N CYS A 197 -4.10 19.73 6.18
CA CYS A 197 -3.06 19.28 7.10
C CYS A 197 -3.64 19.12 8.52
N ASN A 198 -3.72 17.88 8.99
CA ASN A 198 -4.23 17.53 10.31
C ASN A 198 -3.31 18.00 11.45
N LEU A 199 -2.00 18.17 11.19
CA LEU A 199 -1.02 18.60 12.19
C LEU A 199 -1.17 20.08 12.57
N CYS A 200 -1.57 20.93 11.64
CA CYS A 200 -1.75 22.37 11.88
C CYS A 200 -3.18 22.86 11.70
N GLY A 201 -4.13 21.96 11.43
CA GLY A 201 -5.52 22.33 11.16
C GLY A 201 -5.67 23.27 9.96
N GLY A 202 -4.84 23.12 8.94
CA GLY A 202 -4.84 23.96 7.74
C GLY A 202 -4.16 25.33 7.87
N LYS A 203 -3.60 25.67 9.04
CA LYS A 203 -2.98 26.99 9.28
C LYS A 203 -1.59 27.18 8.65
N GLY A 204 -0.97 26.09 8.21
CA GLY A 204 0.40 26.09 7.71
C GLY A 204 1.40 25.68 8.78
N CYS A 205 2.30 24.74 8.45
CA CYS A 205 3.39 24.28 9.31
C CYS A 205 4.57 23.80 8.44
N PRO A 206 5.75 23.50 9.04
CA PRO A 206 6.89 22.98 8.28
C PRO A 206 6.59 21.72 7.47
N VAL A 207 5.72 20.83 7.96
CA VAL A 207 5.36 19.58 7.26
C VAL A 207 4.57 19.85 5.99
N CYS A 208 3.60 20.75 6.02
CA CYS A 208 2.85 21.18 4.83
C CYS A 208 3.52 22.38 4.10
N LYS A 209 4.75 22.74 4.48
CA LYS A 209 5.51 23.86 3.90
C LYS A 209 4.74 25.19 3.88
N GLY A 210 3.96 25.45 4.93
CA GLY A 210 3.15 26.66 5.08
C GLY A 210 1.85 26.68 4.30
N THR A 211 1.57 25.67 3.44
CA THR A 211 0.40 25.68 2.55
C THR A 211 -0.91 25.29 3.23
N GLY A 212 -0.85 24.57 4.36
CA GLY A 212 -2.02 23.99 5.03
C GLY A 212 -2.55 22.71 4.34
N TRP A 213 -1.92 22.23 3.25
CA TRP A 213 -2.35 21.11 2.45
C TRP A 213 -1.24 20.08 2.26
N LEU A 214 -1.62 18.80 2.15
CA LEU A 214 -0.70 17.69 1.99
C LEU A 214 -1.20 16.79 0.85
N GLU A 215 -0.41 16.66 -0.20
CA GLU A 215 -0.70 15.75 -1.29
C GLU A 215 -0.61 14.30 -0.82
N ILE A 216 -1.62 13.49 -1.18
CA ILE A 216 -1.72 12.10 -0.76
C ILE A 216 -1.86 11.11 -1.91
N LEU A 217 -2.44 11.51 -3.05
CA LEU A 217 -2.70 10.59 -4.17
C LEU A 217 -2.91 11.33 -5.50
N GLY A 218 -2.70 10.59 -6.60
CA GLY A 218 -3.16 10.96 -7.94
C GLY A 218 -4.44 10.22 -8.32
N CYS A 219 -5.26 10.82 -9.17
CA CYS A 219 -6.52 10.21 -9.63
C CYS A 219 -6.99 10.82 -10.96
N GLY A 220 -7.99 10.22 -11.57
CA GLY A 220 -8.65 10.76 -12.78
C GLY A 220 -9.70 9.82 -13.34
N MET A 221 -10.41 10.30 -14.35
CA MET A 221 -11.28 9.43 -15.14
C MET A 221 -10.41 8.57 -16.05
N VAL A 222 -10.75 7.30 -16.17
CA VAL A 222 -10.00 6.37 -17.05
C VAL A 222 -10.10 6.86 -18.49
N ASP A 223 -8.94 6.98 -19.15
CA ASP A 223 -8.89 7.39 -20.55
C ASP A 223 -9.63 6.37 -21.44
N PRO A 224 -10.47 6.82 -22.39
CA PRO A 224 -11.15 5.94 -23.33
C PRO A 224 -10.22 4.96 -24.05
N ASN A 225 -8.99 5.38 -24.41
CA ASN A 225 -8.02 4.51 -25.05
C ASN A 225 -7.61 3.33 -24.15
N VAL A 226 -7.54 3.54 -22.82
CA VAL A 226 -7.26 2.47 -21.86
C VAL A 226 -8.41 1.47 -21.83
N LEU A 227 -9.66 1.93 -21.84
CA LEU A 227 -10.83 1.05 -21.90
C LEU A 227 -10.83 0.23 -23.19
N GLU A 228 -10.62 0.86 -24.36
CA GLU A 228 -10.55 0.20 -25.67
C GLU A 228 -9.43 -0.82 -25.74
N ALA A 229 -8.22 -0.47 -25.29
CA ALA A 229 -7.06 -1.37 -25.26
C ALA A 229 -7.34 -2.65 -24.45
N ASN A 230 -8.19 -2.55 -23.43
CA ASN A 230 -8.59 -3.67 -22.57
C ASN A 230 -9.96 -4.30 -22.97
N GLY A 231 -10.48 -3.98 -24.16
CA GLY A 231 -11.70 -4.58 -24.71
C GLY A 231 -13.00 -4.16 -24.01
N ILE A 232 -13.01 -2.98 -23.40
CA ILE A 232 -14.18 -2.36 -22.76
C ILE A 232 -14.68 -1.22 -23.63
N ASP A 233 -15.96 -1.21 -23.97
CA ASP A 233 -16.58 -0.19 -24.81
C ASP A 233 -16.71 1.16 -24.07
N PRO A 234 -15.93 2.21 -24.47
CA PRO A 234 -15.97 3.51 -23.82
C PRO A 234 -17.21 4.34 -24.13
N GLN A 235 -18.02 3.92 -25.11
CA GLN A 235 -19.31 4.57 -25.37
C GLN A 235 -20.37 4.13 -24.36
N LYS A 236 -20.20 2.96 -23.77
CA LYS A 236 -21.11 2.38 -22.81
C LYS A 236 -20.64 2.58 -21.36
N TYR A 237 -19.36 2.42 -21.14
CA TYR A 237 -18.76 2.42 -19.80
C TYR A 237 -17.84 3.61 -19.61
N SER A 238 -17.83 4.12 -18.41
CA SER A 238 -16.86 5.09 -17.93
C SER A 238 -16.29 4.61 -16.60
N GLY A 239 -15.19 5.20 -16.15
CA GLY A 239 -14.59 4.79 -14.89
C GLY A 239 -13.63 5.81 -14.36
N PHE A 240 -13.19 5.60 -13.14
CA PHE A 240 -12.12 6.37 -12.54
C PHE A 240 -11.08 5.47 -11.89
N ALA A 241 -9.87 5.99 -11.79
CA ALA A 241 -8.76 5.36 -11.10
C ALA A 241 -8.11 6.35 -10.11
N PHE A 242 -7.47 5.81 -9.09
CA PHE A 242 -6.67 6.57 -8.13
C PHE A 242 -5.51 5.72 -7.62
N GLY A 243 -4.42 6.37 -7.19
CA GLY A 243 -3.24 5.67 -6.68
C GLY A 243 -2.52 6.45 -5.59
N MET A 244 -2.15 5.76 -4.51
CA MET A 244 -1.50 6.34 -3.34
C MET A 244 -0.32 5.50 -2.85
N GLY A 245 0.74 6.17 -2.39
CA GLY A 245 1.86 5.53 -1.70
C GLY A 245 1.54 5.29 -0.22
N ILE A 246 1.65 4.04 0.23
CA ILE A 246 1.31 3.66 1.62
C ILE A 246 2.27 4.30 2.60
N GLU A 247 3.56 4.39 2.28
CA GLU A 247 4.58 5.04 3.10
C GLU A 247 4.22 6.50 3.35
N ARG A 248 3.82 7.22 2.31
CA ARG A 248 3.41 8.62 2.42
C ARG A 248 2.22 8.79 3.36
N ILE A 249 1.22 7.94 3.24
CA ILE A 249 0.04 7.94 4.12
C ILE A 249 0.44 7.59 5.56
N ALA A 250 1.31 6.57 5.74
CA ALA A 250 1.79 6.16 7.07
C ALA A 250 2.58 7.27 7.75
N MET A 251 3.49 7.93 7.04
CA MET A 251 4.25 9.07 7.56
C MET A 251 3.33 10.20 8.04
N LEU A 252 2.30 10.54 7.25
CA LEU A 252 1.33 11.59 7.61
C LEU A 252 0.50 11.18 8.82
N LYS A 253 0.06 9.93 8.88
CA LYS A 253 -0.80 9.42 9.94
C LYS A 253 -0.10 9.31 11.29
N TYR A 254 1.15 8.86 11.28
CA TYR A 254 1.94 8.63 12.49
C TYR A 254 2.91 9.77 12.82
N GLY A 255 2.95 10.83 12.01
CA GLY A 255 3.84 11.96 12.21
C GLY A 255 5.33 11.61 12.07
N VAL A 256 5.64 10.57 11.29
CA VAL A 256 7.01 10.14 11.02
C VAL A 256 7.66 11.13 10.05
N LYS A 257 8.88 11.55 10.35
CA LYS A 257 9.56 12.59 9.57
C LYS A 257 10.53 12.02 8.54
N ASP A 258 11.03 10.80 8.78
CA ASP A 258 12.00 10.08 7.95
C ASP A 258 11.60 8.61 7.83
#